data_bf0f0a1656af2893f3bae1611453843e
#
_entry.id   bf0f0a1656af2893f3bae1611453843e
#
_cell.length_a   1.000
_cell.length_b   1.000
_cell.length_c   1.000
_cell.angle_alpha   90.00
_cell.angle_beta   90.00
_cell.angle_gamma   90.00
#
_symmetry.space_group_name_H-M   'P 1'
#
loop_
_entity.id
_entity.type
_entity.pdbx_description
1 polymer ?
#
loop_
_entity_poly.entity_id
_entity_poly.type
_entity_poly.pdbx_seq_one_letter_code
_entity_poly.pdbx_strand_id
1 'polypeptide(L)'
;SWHAGHIFPWSIISFLVLLFPVLSFSNSDSFNRIYFSLRIAPITGFCQGVFSHILDYLRNAVKGVYPMLKITRKNTLLLGTLILTASGIICRILGFLYRIFLSRRIGAEAFGIYQLATPLYALMLSLGAGGMQTVLSRFVASYLAKKDSRRAKICLAAGCGIVVILSFSASIFLFFSADFIGTRLLFEPLTILLLRILSLGILPSGIHNCLSAWYLGQNQTALPSFCQLLEQFVRMGASYLAWLFCLSTSLPSAAVAAFGTAAGELFSCLFLMACLSVSHSRSPQKHRPISVFFKEKTLWYDTFRELAVLNLPLTLNRILLNVLHSIESALLPGCLVTFGLSRKAALSQYGILTGMALPMIFFPSAITHAVSVMLLPGVAKQQADGTPEQISDTIRYTISFCVLLGTSAVF
;
A
#
# COMPACT_ATOMS: atom_id res chain seq x y z
N SER A 1 -14.23 -29.98 7.65
CA SER A 1 -15.50 -29.29 7.39
C SER A 1 -15.34 -27.82 7.72
N TRP A 2 -15.19 -27.02 6.70
CA TRP A 2 -15.06 -25.56 6.80
C TRP A 2 -16.45 -24.95 6.63
N HIS A 3 -17.09 -24.56 7.70
CA HIS A 3 -18.17 -23.60 7.70
C HIS A 3 -17.62 -22.23 8.15
N ALA A 4 -17.08 -21.46 7.19
CA ALA A 4 -16.78 -20.03 7.35
C ALA A 4 -17.67 -19.25 6.39
N GLY A 5 -18.97 -19.31 6.57
CA GLY A 5 -19.95 -18.75 5.63
C GLY A 5 -20.94 -17.77 6.22
N HIS A 6 -20.63 -16.95 7.25
CA HIS A 6 -21.65 -15.99 7.72
C HIS A 6 -21.14 -14.78 8.50
N ILE A 7 -19.94 -14.22 8.25
CA ILE A 7 -19.58 -12.92 8.88
C ILE A 7 -18.81 -12.04 7.87
N PHE A 8 -19.41 -11.79 6.72
CA PHE A 8 -19.07 -10.61 5.92
C PHE A 8 -20.38 -9.84 5.69
N PRO A 9 -20.50 -8.62 6.20
CA PRO A 9 -21.71 -7.84 5.92
C PRO A 9 -21.76 -7.54 4.42
N TRP A 10 -22.84 -7.97 3.79
CA TRP A 10 -23.18 -7.76 2.38
C TRP A 10 -23.07 -6.28 1.95
N SER A 11 -23.12 -5.36 2.92
CA SER A 11 -22.92 -3.93 2.74
C SER A 11 -21.55 -3.54 2.17
N ILE A 12 -20.48 -4.25 2.52
CA ILE A 12 -19.12 -3.97 1.99
C ILE A 12 -19.01 -4.45 0.54
N ILE A 13 -19.60 -5.58 0.22
CA ILE A 13 -19.63 -6.11 -1.15
C ILE A 13 -20.49 -5.21 -2.04
N SER A 14 -21.61 -4.71 -1.56
CA SER A 14 -22.46 -3.74 -2.28
C SER A 14 -21.74 -2.42 -2.52
N PHE A 15 -20.91 -1.98 -1.57
CA PHE A 15 -20.09 -0.76 -1.71
C PHE A 15 -18.96 -0.92 -2.73
N LEU A 16 -18.31 -2.08 -2.77
CA LEU A 16 -17.29 -2.41 -3.77
C LEU A 16 -17.88 -2.53 -5.18
N VAL A 17 -19.09 -3.02 -5.30
CA VAL A 17 -19.83 -3.18 -6.57
C VAL A 17 -20.28 -1.84 -7.15
N LEU A 18 -20.57 -0.84 -6.30
CA LEU A 18 -20.89 0.54 -6.74
C LEU A 18 -19.70 1.30 -7.34
N LEU A 19 -18.47 0.86 -7.09
CA LEU A 19 -17.26 1.51 -7.57
C LEU A 19 -16.86 1.15 -9.01
N PHE A 20 -17.27 -0.01 -9.50
CA PHE A 20 -16.83 -0.53 -10.79
C PHE A 20 -17.41 0.21 -12.03
N PRO A 21 -18.67 0.68 -12.05
CA PRO A 21 -19.22 1.38 -13.20
C PRO A 21 -18.58 2.75 -13.49
N VAL A 22 -17.95 3.36 -12.46
CA VAL A 22 -17.33 4.70 -12.58
C VAL A 22 -16.06 4.68 -13.44
N LEU A 23 -15.43 3.52 -13.60
CA LEU A 23 -14.20 3.36 -14.37
C LEU A 23 -14.42 3.11 -15.86
N SER A 24 -15.63 2.72 -16.27
CA SER A 24 -15.90 2.24 -17.65
C SER A 24 -16.46 3.26 -18.64
N PHE A 25 -16.96 4.44 -18.21
CA PHE A 25 -17.65 5.34 -19.12
C PHE A 25 -17.04 6.74 -19.21
N SER A 26 -16.45 6.99 -20.36
CA SER A 26 -16.00 8.27 -20.87
C SER A 26 -17.13 8.91 -21.72
N ASN A 27 -17.36 10.20 -21.48
CA ASN A 27 -18.11 11.14 -22.30
C ASN A 27 -19.64 11.06 -22.33
N SER A 28 -20.27 11.98 -21.67
CA SER A 28 -21.18 13.00 -22.23
C SER A 28 -22.08 13.59 -21.12
N ASP A 29 -22.40 14.88 -21.24
CA ASP A 29 -23.32 15.66 -20.39
C ASP A 29 -24.76 15.08 -20.33
N SER A 30 -25.07 14.11 -21.18
CA SER A 30 -26.33 13.34 -21.17
C SER A 30 -26.43 12.38 -19.97
N PHE A 31 -25.32 11.99 -19.35
CA PHE A 31 -25.30 11.01 -18.26
C PHE A 31 -25.81 11.59 -16.93
N ASN A 32 -25.60 12.90 -16.71
CA ASN A 32 -26.09 13.55 -15.48
C ASN A 32 -27.62 13.65 -15.40
N ARG A 33 -28.35 13.63 -16.53
CA ARG A 33 -29.84 13.65 -16.54
C ARG A 33 -30.45 12.26 -16.38
N ILE A 34 -29.74 11.19 -16.77
CA ILE A 34 -30.21 9.81 -16.68
C ILE A 34 -30.03 9.24 -15.25
N TYR A 35 -29.00 9.69 -14.54
CA TYR A 35 -28.66 9.18 -13.20
C TYR A 35 -29.69 9.59 -12.12
N PHE A 36 -30.38 10.68 -12.31
CA PHE A 36 -31.41 11.14 -11.35
C PHE A 36 -32.80 10.47 -11.56
N SER A 37 -32.99 9.75 -12.67
CA SER A 37 -34.27 9.15 -13.05
C SER A 37 -34.36 7.62 -12.95
N LEU A 38 -33.24 6.92 -12.77
CA LEU A 38 -33.21 5.45 -12.75
C LEU A 38 -33.00 4.90 -11.33
N ARG A 39 -34.06 4.29 -10.79
CA ARG A 39 -34.07 3.53 -9.55
C ARG A 39 -32.91 2.51 -9.49
N ILE A 40 -32.21 2.50 -8.37
CA ILE A 40 -30.97 1.76 -8.02
C ILE A 40 -31.02 0.22 -8.25
N ALA A 41 -32.18 -0.36 -8.49
CA ALA A 41 -32.42 -1.81 -8.53
C ALA A 41 -31.73 -2.60 -9.70
N PRO A 42 -31.57 -2.10 -10.94
CA PRO A 42 -30.97 -2.93 -12.00
C PRO A 42 -29.44 -2.93 -12.02
N ILE A 43 -28.78 -1.95 -11.38
CA ILE A 43 -27.32 -1.80 -11.40
C ILE A 43 -26.65 -2.83 -10.47
N THR A 44 -27.30 -3.20 -9.38
CA THR A 44 -26.81 -4.21 -8.43
C THR A 44 -26.73 -5.61 -9.06
N GLY A 45 -27.65 -5.97 -9.93
CA GLY A 45 -27.65 -7.26 -10.63
C GLY A 45 -26.52 -7.40 -11.66
N PHE A 46 -26.25 -6.35 -12.43
CA PHE A 46 -25.17 -6.35 -13.42
C PHE A 46 -23.79 -6.37 -12.76
N CYS A 47 -23.60 -5.57 -11.72
CA CYS A 47 -22.36 -5.56 -10.95
C CYS A 47 -22.11 -6.87 -10.19
N GLN A 48 -23.17 -7.50 -9.66
CA GLN A 48 -23.09 -8.82 -9.03
C GLN A 48 -22.67 -9.88 -10.04
N GLY A 49 -23.18 -9.83 -11.26
CA GLY A 49 -22.80 -10.72 -12.37
C GLY A 49 -21.32 -10.56 -12.77
N VAL A 50 -20.85 -9.34 -12.96
CA VAL A 50 -19.44 -9.08 -13.32
C VAL A 50 -18.49 -9.46 -12.20
N PHE A 51 -18.84 -9.18 -10.95
CA PHE A 51 -18.03 -9.54 -9.79
C PHE A 51 -18.00 -11.05 -9.56
N SER A 52 -19.11 -11.76 -9.73
CA SER A 52 -19.14 -13.22 -9.67
C SER A 52 -18.32 -13.85 -10.80
N HIS A 53 -18.37 -13.31 -12.01
CA HIS A 53 -17.53 -13.74 -13.13
C HIS A 53 -16.03 -13.51 -12.88
N ILE A 54 -15.64 -12.38 -12.31
CA ILE A 54 -14.24 -12.12 -11.93
C ILE A 54 -13.80 -13.05 -10.80
N LEU A 55 -14.64 -13.25 -9.79
CA LEU A 55 -14.36 -14.19 -8.70
C LEU A 55 -14.28 -15.65 -9.20
N ASP A 56 -15.16 -16.05 -10.11
CA ASP A 56 -15.14 -17.39 -10.71
C ASP A 56 -13.94 -17.54 -11.66
N TYR A 57 -13.56 -16.50 -12.39
CA TYR A 57 -12.33 -16.49 -13.18
C TYR A 57 -11.08 -16.60 -12.31
N LEU A 58 -11.00 -15.82 -11.22
CA LEU A 58 -9.93 -15.91 -10.23
C LEU A 58 -9.93 -17.26 -9.51
N ARG A 59 -11.11 -17.78 -9.16
CA ARG A 59 -11.29 -19.12 -8.57
C ARG A 59 -10.86 -20.23 -9.53
N ASN A 60 -11.16 -20.11 -10.81
CA ASN A 60 -10.77 -21.07 -11.84
C ASN A 60 -9.28 -20.93 -12.22
N ALA A 61 -8.73 -19.72 -12.26
CA ALA A 61 -7.30 -19.49 -12.39
C ALA A 61 -6.53 -20.07 -11.20
N VAL A 62 -7.02 -19.88 -9.98
CA VAL A 62 -6.47 -20.50 -8.76
C VAL A 62 -6.66 -22.00 -8.79
N LYS A 63 -7.80 -22.55 -9.25
CA LYS A 63 -8.02 -24.00 -9.41
C LYS A 63 -7.15 -24.61 -10.49
N GLY A 64 -6.84 -23.89 -11.58
CA GLY A 64 -5.90 -24.33 -12.63
C GLY A 64 -4.45 -24.35 -12.13
N VAL A 65 -4.10 -23.46 -11.24
CA VAL A 65 -2.78 -23.38 -10.59
C VAL A 65 -2.67 -24.34 -9.39
N TYR A 66 -3.80 -24.67 -8.74
CA TYR A 66 -3.85 -25.55 -7.56
C TYR A 66 -3.30 -26.99 -7.77
N PRO A 67 -3.49 -27.67 -8.94
CA PRO A 67 -2.87 -28.97 -9.16
C PRO A 67 -1.36 -28.93 -9.33
N MET A 68 -0.82 -27.82 -9.86
CA MET A 68 0.63 -27.56 -9.87
C MET A 68 1.19 -27.29 -8.47
N LEU A 69 0.34 -26.84 -7.54
CA LEU A 69 0.67 -26.53 -6.15
C LEU A 69 0.43 -27.68 -5.17
N LYS A 70 -0.10 -28.84 -5.63
CA LYS A 70 -0.25 -30.06 -4.81
C LYS A 70 1.09 -30.74 -4.50
N ILE A 71 2.19 -30.02 -4.71
CA ILE A 71 3.53 -30.46 -4.39
C ILE A 71 3.89 -29.95 -2.99
N THR A 72 3.80 -30.85 -2.00
CA THR A 72 4.49 -30.93 -0.71
C THR A 72 4.64 -29.63 0.11
N ARG A 73 4.54 -29.75 1.42
CA ARG A 73 4.77 -28.76 2.51
C ARG A 73 6.02 -27.84 2.34
N LYS A 74 6.90 -28.12 1.39
CA LYS A 74 8.06 -27.29 0.99
C LYS A 74 7.72 -26.05 0.14
N ASN A 75 6.52 -25.95 -0.43
CA ASN A 75 6.16 -24.91 -1.41
C ASN A 75 5.31 -23.76 -0.84
N THR A 76 5.10 -23.69 0.48
CA THR A 76 4.35 -22.59 1.11
C THR A 76 5.03 -21.23 0.89
N LEU A 77 6.37 -21.19 0.82
CA LEU A 77 7.13 -19.99 0.53
C LEU A 77 6.91 -19.48 -0.90
N LEU A 78 6.96 -20.38 -1.90
CA LEU A 78 6.71 -20.02 -3.30
C LEU A 78 5.29 -19.50 -3.50
N LEU A 79 4.29 -20.18 -2.92
CA LEU A 79 2.90 -19.75 -2.98
C LEU A 79 2.72 -18.36 -2.31
N GLY A 80 3.32 -18.17 -1.15
CA GLY A 80 3.28 -16.89 -0.44
C GLY A 80 3.89 -15.76 -1.27
N THR A 81 5.03 -16.02 -1.91
CA THR A 81 5.70 -15.06 -2.79
C THR A 81 4.84 -14.75 -4.02
N LEU A 82 4.22 -15.76 -4.64
CA LEU A 82 3.32 -15.57 -5.78
C LEU A 82 2.10 -14.72 -5.41
N ILE A 83 1.47 -14.98 -4.28
CA ILE A 83 0.33 -14.19 -3.79
C ILE A 83 0.75 -12.73 -3.58
N LEU A 84 1.89 -12.51 -2.92
CA LEU A 84 2.40 -11.16 -2.65
C LEU A 84 2.72 -10.40 -3.96
N THR A 85 3.33 -11.09 -4.91
CA THR A 85 3.67 -10.52 -6.22
C THR A 85 2.42 -10.20 -7.03
N ALA A 86 1.47 -11.14 -7.12
CA ALA A 86 0.23 -10.94 -7.84
C ALA A 86 -0.60 -9.78 -7.26
N SER A 87 -0.75 -9.74 -5.93
CA SER A 87 -1.43 -8.62 -5.26
C SER A 87 -0.72 -7.28 -5.50
N GLY A 88 0.61 -7.27 -5.47
CA GLY A 88 1.41 -6.08 -5.76
C GLY A 88 1.20 -5.53 -7.18
N ILE A 89 1.13 -6.42 -8.19
CA ILE A 89 0.83 -6.03 -9.58
C ILE A 89 -0.60 -5.47 -9.67
N ILE A 90 -1.59 -6.16 -9.10
CA ILE A 90 -2.99 -5.70 -9.10
C ILE A 90 -3.10 -4.33 -8.42
N CYS A 91 -2.46 -4.14 -7.26
CA CYS A 91 -2.45 -2.84 -6.58
C CYS A 91 -1.83 -1.72 -7.42
N ARG A 92 -0.79 -2.00 -8.21
CA ARG A 92 -0.19 -1.01 -9.13
C ARG A 92 -1.14 -0.63 -10.24
N ILE A 93 -1.84 -1.61 -10.84
CA ILE A 93 -2.87 -1.36 -11.88
C ILE A 93 -4.00 -0.52 -11.28
N LEU A 94 -4.55 -0.91 -10.13
CA LEU A 94 -5.60 -0.16 -9.44
C LEU A 94 -5.14 1.25 -9.07
N GLY A 95 -3.90 1.39 -8.58
CA GLY A 95 -3.32 2.69 -8.25
C GLY A 95 -3.18 3.59 -9.49
N PHE A 96 -2.84 3.04 -10.65
CA PHE A 96 -2.79 3.78 -11.90
C PHE A 96 -4.19 4.22 -12.36
N LEU A 97 -5.18 3.31 -12.33
CA LEU A 97 -6.57 3.63 -12.64
C LEU A 97 -7.13 4.71 -11.70
N TYR A 98 -6.78 4.65 -10.43
CA TYR A 98 -7.14 5.68 -9.44
C TYR A 98 -6.57 7.05 -9.80
N ARG A 99 -5.32 7.13 -10.26
CA ARG A 99 -4.70 8.40 -10.71
C ARG A 99 -5.40 8.98 -11.94
N ILE A 100 -5.79 8.13 -12.90
CA ILE A 100 -6.60 8.55 -14.06
C ILE A 100 -7.95 9.11 -13.58
N PHE A 101 -8.61 8.42 -12.67
CA PHE A 101 -9.87 8.87 -12.08
C PHE A 101 -9.71 10.25 -11.41
N LEU A 102 -8.70 10.41 -10.56
CA LEU A 102 -8.44 11.69 -9.88
C LEU A 102 -8.19 12.80 -10.89
N SER A 103 -7.27 12.64 -11.83
CA SER A 103 -6.94 13.66 -12.81
C SER A 103 -8.15 14.11 -13.62
N ARG A 104 -9.05 13.18 -13.98
CA ARG A 104 -10.28 13.51 -14.72
C ARG A 104 -11.34 14.21 -13.89
N ARG A 105 -11.44 13.92 -12.58
CA ARG A 105 -12.49 14.45 -11.70
C ARG A 105 -12.11 15.74 -10.99
N ILE A 106 -10.88 15.82 -10.47
CA ILE A 106 -10.40 17.01 -9.75
C ILE A 106 -9.59 17.98 -10.63
N GLY A 107 -9.22 17.54 -11.84
CA GLY A 107 -8.40 18.31 -12.78
C GLY A 107 -6.89 18.16 -12.53
N ALA A 108 -6.11 18.48 -13.58
CA ALA A 108 -4.65 18.28 -13.56
C ALA A 108 -3.93 19.20 -12.56
N GLU A 109 -4.41 20.43 -12.36
CA GLU A 109 -3.87 21.39 -11.39
C GLU A 109 -4.00 20.87 -9.95
N ALA A 110 -5.24 20.52 -9.53
CA ALA A 110 -5.51 19.99 -8.19
C ALA A 110 -4.78 18.65 -7.95
N PHE A 111 -4.66 17.83 -8.98
CA PHE A 111 -3.88 16.61 -8.93
C PHE A 111 -2.38 16.91 -8.76
N GLY A 112 -1.86 17.94 -9.42
CA GLY A 112 -0.49 18.43 -9.24
C GLY A 112 -0.21 18.90 -7.81
N ILE A 113 -1.15 19.63 -7.21
CA ILE A 113 -1.06 20.06 -5.79
C ILE A 113 -1.00 18.86 -4.85
N TYR A 114 -1.81 17.82 -5.10
CA TYR A 114 -1.76 16.58 -4.33
C TYR A 114 -0.39 15.87 -4.50
N GLN A 115 0.11 15.78 -5.74
CA GLN A 115 1.41 15.18 -6.01
C GLN A 115 2.57 15.93 -5.38
N LEU A 116 2.43 17.26 -5.19
CA LEU A 116 3.40 18.11 -4.49
C LEU A 116 3.49 17.74 -2.99
N ALA A 117 2.37 17.42 -2.35
CA ALA A 117 2.32 17.02 -0.94
C ALA A 117 2.77 15.56 -0.69
N THR A 118 2.64 14.68 -1.68
CA THR A 118 2.86 13.24 -1.54
C THR A 118 4.28 12.85 -1.09
N PRO A 119 5.39 13.41 -1.62
CA PRO A 119 6.75 13.07 -1.18
C PRO A 119 7.03 13.44 0.26
N LEU A 120 6.48 14.57 0.74
CA LEU A 120 6.60 14.99 2.14
C LEU A 120 5.84 14.04 3.07
N TYR A 121 4.65 13.61 2.66
CA TYR A 121 3.91 12.57 3.37
C TYR A 121 4.72 11.26 3.44
N ALA A 122 5.31 10.82 2.32
CA ALA A 122 6.17 9.63 2.27
C ALA A 122 7.44 9.79 3.14
N LEU A 123 8.00 11.00 3.24
CA LEU A 123 9.10 11.30 4.14
C LEU A 123 8.69 11.10 5.61
N MET A 124 7.54 11.61 6.01
CA MET A 124 7.03 11.45 7.37
C MET A 124 6.68 9.99 7.69
N LEU A 125 6.12 9.25 6.73
CA LEU A 125 5.92 7.80 6.85
C LEU A 125 7.23 7.05 7.05
N SER A 126 8.29 7.44 6.34
CA SER A 126 9.60 6.80 6.49
C SER A 126 10.25 7.11 7.84
N LEU A 127 10.04 8.30 8.39
CA LEU A 127 10.45 8.64 9.76
C LEU A 127 9.71 7.80 10.80
N GLY A 128 8.40 7.59 10.62
CA GLY A 128 7.57 6.83 11.53
C GLY A 128 7.83 5.32 11.53
N ALA A 129 7.89 4.72 10.34
CA ALA A 129 7.89 3.25 10.20
C ALA A 129 8.84 2.72 9.11
N GLY A 130 9.77 3.51 8.62
CA GLY A 130 10.54 3.29 7.39
C GLY A 130 11.06 1.87 7.15
N GLY A 131 11.87 1.31 8.03
CA GLY A 131 12.44 -0.04 7.90
C GLY A 131 11.72 -1.12 8.70
N MET A 132 10.81 -0.72 9.61
CA MET A 132 10.28 -1.59 10.66
C MET A 132 9.55 -2.82 10.13
N GLN A 133 8.79 -2.70 9.03
CA GLN A 133 8.10 -3.85 8.44
C GLN A 133 9.08 -4.97 8.06
N THR A 134 10.20 -4.62 7.46
CA THR A 134 11.22 -5.59 7.02
C THR A 134 11.95 -6.22 8.20
N VAL A 135 12.36 -5.41 9.17
CA VAL A 135 13.09 -5.87 10.35
C VAL A 135 12.20 -6.74 11.22
N LEU A 136 11.00 -6.27 11.53
CA LEU A 136 10.07 -6.98 12.40
C LEU A 136 9.65 -8.33 11.81
N SER A 137 9.34 -8.40 10.49
CA SER A 137 8.99 -9.67 9.84
C SER A 137 10.13 -10.68 9.92
N ARG A 138 11.38 -10.23 9.75
CA ARG A 138 12.57 -11.07 9.86
C ARG A 138 12.77 -11.62 11.28
N PHE A 139 12.65 -10.78 12.30
CA PHE A 139 12.78 -11.22 13.69
C PHE A 139 11.69 -12.17 14.12
N VAL A 140 10.43 -11.86 13.77
CA VAL A 140 9.28 -12.73 14.04
C VAL A 140 9.50 -14.10 13.41
N ALA A 141 9.90 -14.16 12.13
CA ALA A 141 10.21 -15.42 11.46
C ALA A 141 11.35 -16.20 12.16
N SER A 142 12.44 -15.51 12.55
CA SER A 142 13.57 -16.12 13.25
C SER A 142 13.17 -16.70 14.61
N TYR A 143 12.42 -15.96 15.44
CA TYR A 143 11.99 -16.45 16.74
C TYR A 143 10.98 -17.59 16.64
N LEU A 144 10.07 -17.55 15.67
CA LEU A 144 9.15 -18.65 15.43
C LEU A 144 9.85 -19.92 14.92
N ALA A 145 10.89 -19.79 14.08
CA ALA A 145 11.71 -20.92 13.67
C ALA A 145 12.42 -21.58 14.86
N LYS A 146 12.83 -20.80 15.87
CA LYS A 146 13.39 -21.29 17.15
C LYS A 146 12.32 -21.76 18.14
N LYS A 147 11.03 -21.81 17.73
CA LYS A 147 9.86 -22.15 18.59
C LYS A 147 9.68 -21.22 19.79
N ASP A 148 10.27 -20.04 19.78
CA ASP A 148 10.14 -19.02 20.83
C ASP A 148 9.03 -18.02 20.49
N SER A 149 7.79 -18.48 20.57
CA SER A 149 6.60 -17.64 20.35
C SER A 149 6.50 -16.47 21.35
N ARG A 150 7.16 -16.56 22.51
CA ARG A 150 7.15 -15.50 23.52
C ARG A 150 7.98 -14.31 23.04
N ARG A 151 9.22 -14.54 22.60
CA ARG A 151 10.08 -13.49 22.05
C ARG A 151 9.47 -12.88 20.79
N ALA A 152 8.82 -13.67 19.93
CA ALA A 152 8.12 -13.14 18.76
C ALA A 152 7.03 -12.13 19.15
N LYS A 153 6.22 -12.40 20.19
CA LYS A 153 5.19 -11.46 20.69
C LYS A 153 5.78 -10.20 21.32
N ILE A 154 6.87 -10.35 22.08
CA ILE A 154 7.60 -9.20 22.66
C ILE A 154 8.17 -8.33 21.54
N CYS A 155 8.72 -8.95 20.50
CA CYS A 155 9.25 -8.26 19.33
C CYS A 155 8.15 -7.44 18.61
N LEU A 156 6.95 -8.00 18.43
CA LEU A 156 5.81 -7.27 17.88
C LEU A 156 5.45 -6.07 18.76
N ALA A 157 5.31 -6.27 20.08
CA ALA A 157 4.91 -5.21 21.00
C ALA A 157 5.97 -4.09 21.07
N ALA A 158 7.26 -4.44 21.12
CA ALA A 158 8.36 -3.47 21.09
C ALA A 158 8.40 -2.69 19.75
N GLY A 159 8.28 -3.40 18.62
CA GLY A 159 8.22 -2.78 17.30
C GLY A 159 7.03 -1.84 17.14
N CYS A 160 5.83 -2.26 17.55
CA CYS A 160 4.65 -1.40 17.59
C CYS A 160 4.86 -0.18 18.51
N GLY A 161 5.47 -0.36 19.67
CA GLY A 161 5.76 0.75 20.58
C GLY A 161 6.67 1.81 19.97
N ILE A 162 7.77 1.38 19.32
CA ILE A 162 8.69 2.28 18.59
C ILE A 162 7.93 3.04 17.51
N VAL A 163 7.18 2.32 16.67
CA VAL A 163 6.48 2.91 15.53
C VAL A 163 5.38 3.84 15.96
N VAL A 164 4.61 3.51 17.00
CA VAL A 164 3.57 4.39 17.53
C VAL A 164 4.17 5.73 17.99
N ILE A 165 5.28 5.69 18.74
CA ILE A 165 5.94 6.92 19.23
C ILE A 165 6.46 7.74 18.05
N LEU A 166 7.19 7.12 17.12
CA LEU A 166 7.79 7.83 15.98
C LEU A 166 6.72 8.34 14.99
N SER A 167 5.72 7.52 14.66
CA SER A 167 4.63 7.92 13.76
C SER A 167 3.74 8.99 14.37
N PHE A 168 3.49 8.93 15.67
CA PHE A 168 2.74 9.97 16.37
C PHE A 168 3.51 11.30 16.38
N SER A 169 4.82 11.26 16.68
CA SER A 169 5.68 12.44 16.60
C SER A 169 5.74 13.04 15.21
N ALA A 170 5.89 12.18 14.17
CA ALA A 170 5.90 12.62 12.77
C ALA A 170 4.55 13.20 12.34
N SER A 171 3.43 12.61 12.80
CA SER A 171 2.08 13.12 12.55
C SER A 171 1.88 14.52 13.15
N ILE A 172 2.23 14.70 14.42
CA ILE A 172 2.16 16.00 15.11
C ILE A 172 3.07 17.02 14.42
N PHE A 173 4.31 16.64 14.11
CA PHE A 173 5.24 17.51 13.43
C PHE A 173 4.69 17.99 12.09
N LEU A 174 4.18 17.08 11.24
CA LEU A 174 3.61 17.44 9.95
C LEU A 174 2.36 18.31 10.09
N PHE A 175 1.51 18.03 11.07
CA PHE A 175 0.28 18.80 11.30
C PHE A 175 0.57 20.26 11.65
N PHE A 176 1.50 20.50 12.58
CA PHE A 176 1.83 21.86 13.02
C PHE A 176 2.78 22.60 12.06
N SER A 177 3.65 21.88 11.36
CA SER A 177 4.54 22.48 10.35
C SER A 177 3.89 22.67 8.97
N ALA A 178 2.65 22.24 8.78
CA ALA A 178 1.96 22.30 7.49
C ALA A 178 1.89 23.71 6.91
N ASP A 179 1.66 24.75 7.75
CA ASP A 179 1.62 26.15 7.31
C ASP A 179 2.99 26.63 6.79
N PHE A 180 4.05 26.34 7.53
CA PHE A 180 5.42 26.68 7.12
C PHE A 180 5.81 25.94 5.83
N ILE A 181 5.51 24.65 5.75
CA ILE A 181 5.83 23.83 4.58
C ILE A 181 5.06 24.31 3.36
N GLY A 182 3.75 24.52 3.48
CA GLY A 182 2.88 24.91 2.37
C GLY A 182 3.23 26.31 1.83
N THR A 183 3.51 27.27 2.71
CA THR A 183 3.75 28.66 2.30
C THR A 183 5.19 28.93 1.92
N ARG A 184 6.17 28.39 2.66
CA ARG A 184 7.59 28.72 2.51
C ARG A 184 8.40 27.72 1.69
N LEU A 185 8.04 26.42 1.76
CA LEU A 185 8.79 25.37 1.08
C LEU A 185 8.16 25.05 -0.27
N LEU A 186 6.84 24.85 -0.31
CA LEU A 186 6.12 24.46 -1.53
C LEU A 186 5.55 25.67 -2.29
N PHE A 187 5.49 26.84 -1.67
CA PHE A 187 4.90 28.06 -2.24
C PHE A 187 3.46 27.85 -2.75
N GLU A 188 2.70 26.94 -2.10
CA GLU A 188 1.35 26.56 -2.49
C GLU A 188 0.46 26.40 -1.25
N PRO A 189 -0.32 27.43 -0.87
CA PRO A 189 -1.14 27.42 0.34
C PRO A 189 -2.19 26.30 0.38
N LEU A 190 -2.67 25.84 -0.78
CA LEU A 190 -3.66 24.74 -0.84
C LEU A 190 -3.10 23.41 -0.32
N THR A 191 -1.77 23.25 -0.31
CA THR A 191 -1.13 22.05 0.26
C THR A 191 -1.25 21.97 1.77
N ILE A 192 -1.49 23.07 2.48
CA ILE A 192 -1.60 23.11 3.95
C ILE A 192 -2.71 22.14 4.43
N LEU A 193 -3.90 22.27 3.85
CA LEU A 193 -5.02 21.41 4.19
C LEU A 193 -4.71 19.93 3.87
N LEU A 194 -4.07 19.69 2.73
CA LEU A 194 -3.68 18.34 2.33
C LEU A 194 -2.71 17.70 3.33
N LEU A 195 -1.68 18.43 3.72
CA LEU A 195 -0.68 17.96 4.68
C LEU A 195 -1.30 17.68 6.06
N ARG A 196 -2.23 18.51 6.51
CA ARG A 196 -2.98 18.27 7.76
C ARG A 196 -3.86 17.02 7.68
N ILE A 197 -4.56 16.79 6.56
CA ILE A 197 -5.35 15.56 6.36
C ILE A 197 -4.44 14.34 6.29
N LEU A 198 -3.36 14.40 5.51
CA LEU A 198 -2.42 13.30 5.35
C LEU A 198 -1.70 12.95 6.66
N SER A 199 -1.43 13.95 7.53
CA SER A 199 -0.80 13.70 8.84
C SER A 199 -1.59 12.73 9.71
N LEU A 200 -2.93 12.73 9.62
CA LEU A 200 -3.80 11.79 10.33
C LEU A 200 -3.61 10.33 9.87
N GLY A 201 -3.15 10.12 8.64
CA GLY A 201 -2.87 8.79 8.09
C GLY A 201 -1.54 8.18 8.55
N ILE A 202 -0.59 8.98 9.08
CA ILE A 202 0.77 8.51 9.42
C ILE A 202 0.76 7.47 10.53
N LEU A 203 0.04 7.73 11.61
CA LEU A 203 -0.04 6.80 12.74
C LEU A 203 -0.74 5.48 12.38
N PRO A 204 -1.92 5.47 11.74
CA PRO A 204 -2.56 4.24 11.27
C PRO A 204 -1.67 3.44 10.31
N SER A 205 -0.98 4.11 9.37
CA SER A 205 -0.06 3.46 8.44
C SER A 205 1.10 2.78 9.15
N GLY A 206 1.69 3.43 10.16
CA GLY A 206 2.74 2.84 10.97
C GLY A 206 2.29 1.55 11.67
N ILE A 207 1.13 1.57 12.32
CA ILE A 207 0.55 0.40 12.99
C ILE A 207 0.23 -0.70 11.98
N HIS A 208 -0.40 -0.35 10.85
CA HIS A 208 -0.67 -1.28 9.74
C HIS A 208 0.60 -2.01 9.27
N ASN A 209 1.71 -1.28 9.10
CA ASN A 209 2.99 -1.85 8.68
C ASN A 209 3.54 -2.87 9.70
N CYS A 210 3.42 -2.60 11.01
CA CYS A 210 3.83 -3.55 12.07
C CYS A 210 2.96 -4.81 12.07
N LEU A 211 1.64 -4.66 11.94
CA LEU A 211 0.72 -5.80 11.89
C LEU A 211 0.94 -6.65 10.64
N SER A 212 1.16 -6.02 9.50
CA SER A 212 1.54 -6.71 8.25
C SER A 212 2.85 -7.48 8.42
N ALA A 213 3.86 -6.89 9.06
CA ALA A 213 5.12 -7.55 9.36
C ALA A 213 4.96 -8.80 10.23
N TRP A 214 4.04 -8.75 11.21
CA TRP A 214 3.71 -9.90 12.05
C TRP A 214 3.18 -11.08 11.24
N TYR A 215 2.23 -10.84 10.34
CA TYR A 215 1.67 -11.90 9.48
C TYR A 215 2.68 -12.41 8.45
N LEU A 216 3.48 -11.51 7.86
CA LEU A 216 4.56 -11.90 6.94
C LEU A 216 5.61 -12.77 7.64
N GLY A 217 5.99 -12.45 8.87
CA GLY A 217 6.90 -13.24 9.68
C GLY A 217 6.37 -14.64 10.03
N GLN A 218 5.06 -14.82 10.01
CA GLN A 218 4.39 -16.14 10.15
C GLN A 218 4.23 -16.88 8.83
N ASN A 219 4.75 -16.38 7.72
CA ASN A 219 4.50 -16.87 6.35
C ASN A 219 3.01 -16.78 5.92
N GLN A 220 2.21 -15.96 6.60
CA GLN A 220 0.80 -15.72 6.26
C GLN A 220 0.70 -14.51 5.33
N THR A 221 1.15 -14.66 4.08
CA THR A 221 1.20 -13.56 3.11
C THR A 221 -0.17 -13.17 2.56
N ALA A 222 -1.14 -14.09 2.56
CA ALA A 222 -2.46 -13.85 1.99
C ALA A 222 -3.22 -12.72 2.69
N LEU A 223 -3.14 -12.61 4.02
CA LEU A 223 -3.87 -11.60 4.77
C LEU A 223 -3.35 -10.18 4.53
N PRO A 224 -2.03 -9.88 4.62
CA PRO A 224 -1.49 -8.58 4.24
C PRO A 224 -1.78 -8.20 2.78
N SER A 225 -1.67 -9.17 1.86
CA SER A 225 -1.96 -8.96 0.44
C SER A 225 -3.42 -8.58 0.20
N PHE A 226 -4.34 -9.27 0.86
CA PHE A 226 -5.76 -8.95 0.78
C PHE A 226 -6.08 -7.59 1.40
N CYS A 227 -5.47 -7.28 2.55
CA CYS A 227 -5.60 -5.97 3.19
C CYS A 227 -5.14 -4.84 2.27
N GLN A 228 -4.01 -5.01 1.57
CA GLN A 228 -3.49 -4.03 0.63
C GLN A 228 -4.44 -3.79 -0.56
N LEU A 229 -5.09 -4.84 -1.06
CA LEU A 229 -6.13 -4.70 -2.09
C LEU A 229 -7.34 -3.94 -1.56
N LEU A 230 -7.85 -4.31 -0.38
CA LEU A 230 -8.97 -3.61 0.26
C LEU A 230 -8.66 -2.14 0.50
N GLU A 231 -7.45 -1.82 0.94
CA GLU A 231 -6.99 -0.45 1.09
C GLU A 231 -7.16 0.37 -0.19
N GLN A 232 -6.75 -0.17 -1.35
CA GLN A 232 -6.91 0.52 -2.62
C GLN A 232 -8.40 0.78 -2.94
N PHE A 233 -9.25 -0.19 -2.71
CA PHE A 233 -10.70 -0.01 -2.92
C PHE A 233 -11.30 1.03 -1.98
N VAL A 234 -10.94 1.00 -0.69
CA VAL A 234 -11.40 2.00 0.27
C VAL A 234 -10.89 3.38 -0.08
N ARG A 235 -9.63 3.51 -0.49
CA ARG A 235 -9.03 4.76 -0.95
C ARG A 235 -9.80 5.34 -2.14
N MET A 236 -10.12 4.51 -3.13
CA MET A 236 -10.91 4.92 -4.31
C MET A 236 -12.33 5.34 -3.91
N GLY A 237 -13.00 4.55 -3.07
CA GLY A 237 -14.36 4.82 -2.60
C GLY A 237 -14.45 6.08 -1.74
N ALA A 238 -13.52 6.24 -0.80
CA ALA A 238 -13.47 7.44 0.03
C ALA A 238 -13.18 8.70 -0.80
N SER A 239 -12.30 8.61 -1.80
CA SER A 239 -12.07 9.72 -2.72
C SER A 239 -13.31 10.05 -3.56
N TYR A 240 -14.03 9.04 -4.02
CA TYR A 240 -15.26 9.27 -4.77
C TYR A 240 -16.33 9.96 -3.91
N LEU A 241 -16.52 9.51 -2.66
CA LEU A 241 -17.44 10.15 -1.72
C LEU A 241 -17.00 11.59 -1.39
N ALA A 242 -15.70 11.79 -1.14
CA ALA A 242 -15.14 13.12 -0.90
C ALA A 242 -15.33 14.05 -2.11
N TRP A 243 -15.23 13.54 -3.33
CA TRP A 243 -15.50 14.29 -4.54
C TRP A 243 -16.97 14.71 -4.64
N LEU A 244 -17.92 13.82 -4.34
CA LEU A 244 -19.33 14.17 -4.29
C LEU A 244 -19.61 15.27 -3.24
N PHE A 245 -18.96 15.18 -2.09
CA PHE A 245 -19.05 16.22 -1.05
C PHE A 245 -18.46 17.55 -1.52
N CYS A 246 -17.34 17.52 -2.26
CA CYS A 246 -16.68 18.70 -2.81
C CYS A 246 -17.58 19.46 -3.80
N LEU A 247 -18.50 18.78 -4.51
CA LEU A 247 -19.46 19.40 -5.41
C LEU A 247 -20.48 20.27 -4.68
N SER A 248 -20.76 19.98 -3.41
CA SER A 248 -21.71 20.71 -2.56
C SER A 248 -21.07 21.69 -1.59
N THR A 249 -19.74 21.68 -1.48
CA THR A 249 -18.97 22.50 -0.52
C THR A 249 -17.84 23.24 -1.20
N SER A 250 -17.36 24.33 -0.61
CA SER A 250 -16.21 25.11 -1.10
C SER A 250 -14.84 24.50 -0.77
N LEU A 251 -14.78 23.17 -0.52
CA LEU A 251 -13.51 22.49 -0.23
C LEU A 251 -12.62 22.40 -1.47
N PRO A 252 -11.29 22.58 -1.33
CA PRO A 252 -10.37 22.41 -2.44
C PRO A 252 -10.44 21.00 -3.02
N SER A 253 -10.62 20.87 -4.32
CA SER A 253 -10.71 19.58 -5.00
C SER A 253 -9.48 18.67 -4.80
N ALA A 254 -8.31 19.26 -4.55
CA ALA A 254 -7.09 18.53 -4.21
C ALA A 254 -7.22 17.73 -2.90
N ALA A 255 -8.05 18.19 -1.93
CA ALA A 255 -8.27 17.50 -0.66
C ALA A 255 -8.93 16.12 -0.83
N VAL A 256 -9.67 15.90 -1.91
CA VAL A 256 -10.31 14.62 -2.25
C VAL A 256 -9.32 13.45 -2.21
N ALA A 257 -8.14 13.62 -2.81
CA ALA A 257 -7.11 12.59 -2.84
C ALA A 257 -6.49 12.34 -1.46
N ALA A 258 -6.30 13.41 -0.67
CA ALA A 258 -5.75 13.31 0.69
C ALA A 258 -6.71 12.56 1.63
N PHE A 259 -8.02 12.85 1.57
CA PHE A 259 -9.05 12.12 2.31
C PHE A 259 -9.07 10.63 1.95
N GLY A 260 -9.04 10.31 0.65
CA GLY A 260 -8.99 8.93 0.21
C GLY A 260 -7.78 8.18 0.77
N THR A 261 -6.61 8.81 0.76
CA THR A 261 -5.38 8.22 1.28
C THR A 261 -5.47 7.98 2.79
N ALA A 262 -5.88 8.99 3.57
CA ALA A 262 -6.01 8.86 5.02
C ALA A 262 -7.06 7.81 5.43
N ALA A 263 -8.20 7.76 4.72
CA ALA A 263 -9.24 6.76 4.94
C ALA A 263 -8.77 5.33 4.62
N GLY A 264 -8.01 5.14 3.54
CA GLY A 264 -7.42 3.85 3.19
C GLY A 264 -6.49 3.31 4.28
N GLU A 265 -5.57 4.15 4.76
CA GLU A 265 -4.63 3.79 5.83
C GLU A 265 -5.34 3.46 7.16
N LEU A 266 -6.34 4.28 7.53
CA LEU A 266 -7.14 4.04 8.74
C LEU A 266 -7.89 2.71 8.65
N PHE A 267 -8.55 2.44 7.51
CA PHE A 267 -9.28 1.20 7.31
C PHE A 267 -8.35 -0.03 7.37
N SER A 268 -7.20 0.02 6.72
CA SER A 268 -6.21 -1.07 6.74
C SER A 268 -5.71 -1.38 8.14
N CYS A 269 -5.44 -0.35 8.93
CA CYS A 269 -5.07 -0.48 10.32
C CYS A 269 -6.17 -1.17 11.13
N LEU A 270 -7.41 -0.68 11.06
CA LEU A 270 -8.56 -1.24 11.78
C LEU A 270 -8.85 -2.68 11.35
N PHE A 271 -8.75 -2.99 10.07
CA PHE A 271 -8.96 -4.33 9.54
C PHE A 271 -7.94 -5.33 10.08
N LEU A 272 -6.64 -5.01 10.03
CA LEU A 272 -5.61 -5.91 10.58
C LEU A 272 -5.68 -6.03 12.10
N MET A 273 -6.04 -4.96 12.82
CA MET A 273 -6.28 -5.02 14.27
C MET A 273 -7.44 -5.96 14.60
N ALA A 274 -8.55 -5.88 13.84
CA ALA A 274 -9.68 -6.78 14.01
C ALA A 274 -9.30 -8.23 13.73
N CYS A 275 -8.53 -8.49 12.65
CA CYS A 275 -8.02 -9.82 12.33
C CYS A 275 -7.12 -10.38 13.45
N LEU A 276 -6.24 -9.55 14.02
CA LEU A 276 -5.38 -9.95 15.13
C LEU A 276 -6.21 -10.30 16.38
N SER A 277 -7.24 -9.52 16.70
CA SER A 277 -8.13 -9.75 17.83
C SER A 277 -8.88 -11.08 17.70
N VAL A 278 -9.43 -11.36 16.52
CA VAL A 278 -10.14 -12.62 16.22
C VAL A 278 -9.18 -13.82 16.28
N SER A 279 -7.98 -13.68 15.72
CA SER A 279 -6.96 -14.73 15.77
C SER A 279 -6.53 -15.05 17.20
N HIS A 280 -6.42 -14.02 18.03
CA HIS A 280 -6.05 -14.18 19.44
C HIS A 280 -7.15 -14.89 20.25
N SER A 281 -8.42 -14.59 19.99
CA SER A 281 -9.56 -15.23 20.68
C SER A 281 -9.73 -16.72 20.35
N ARG A 282 -9.24 -17.17 19.19
CA ARG A 282 -9.33 -18.58 18.75
C ARG A 282 -8.16 -19.45 19.20
N SER A 283 -7.12 -18.87 19.78
CA SER A 283 -5.96 -19.64 20.26
C SER A 283 -6.22 -20.18 21.66
N PRO A 284 -6.20 -21.50 21.90
CA PRO A 284 -6.45 -22.13 23.21
C PRO A 284 -5.29 -21.97 24.19
N GLN A 285 -4.20 -21.26 23.80
CA GLN A 285 -3.10 -21.01 24.72
C GLN A 285 -3.53 -20.06 25.84
N LYS A 286 -3.48 -20.57 27.08
CA LYS A 286 -3.76 -19.85 28.33
C LYS A 286 -3.28 -18.39 28.27
N HIS A 287 -4.24 -17.49 28.38
CA HIS A 287 -4.01 -16.06 28.46
C HIS A 287 -3.09 -15.75 29.66
N ARG A 288 -1.80 -15.58 29.40
CA ARG A 288 -0.97 -14.87 30.36
C ARG A 288 -1.19 -13.38 30.13
N PRO A 289 -1.62 -12.63 31.16
CA PRO A 289 -1.89 -11.20 30.99
C PRO A 289 -0.63 -10.46 30.48
N ILE A 290 -0.83 -9.45 29.69
CA ILE A 290 0.24 -8.62 29.10
C ILE A 290 1.19 -8.08 30.17
N SER A 291 0.69 -7.86 31.40
CA SER A 291 1.49 -7.44 32.55
C SER A 291 2.66 -8.38 32.93
N VAL A 292 2.55 -9.67 32.60
CA VAL A 292 3.65 -10.64 32.83
C VAL A 292 4.79 -10.41 31.81
N PHE A 293 4.50 -9.85 30.65
CA PHE A 293 5.51 -9.51 29.65
C PHE A 293 6.41 -8.34 30.07
N PHE A 294 5.89 -7.39 30.88
CA PHE A 294 6.66 -6.23 31.36
C PHE A 294 7.62 -6.57 32.52
N LYS A 295 7.52 -7.76 33.14
CA LYS A 295 8.41 -8.16 34.23
C LYS A 295 9.86 -8.45 33.83
N GLU A 296 10.11 -8.72 32.53
CA GLU A 296 11.45 -9.02 32.02
C GLU A 296 12.08 -7.80 31.32
N LYS A 297 12.48 -6.81 32.11
CA LYS A 297 13.06 -5.55 31.58
C LYS A 297 14.29 -5.78 30.67
N THR A 298 15.12 -6.76 30.99
CA THR A 298 16.32 -7.10 30.19
C THR A 298 15.96 -7.59 28.80
N LEU A 299 15.00 -8.52 28.69
CA LEU A 299 14.57 -9.07 27.40
C LEU A 299 13.94 -8.01 26.51
N TRP A 300 13.16 -7.07 27.10
CA TRP A 300 12.60 -5.93 26.40
C TRP A 300 13.69 -4.98 25.87
N TYR A 301 14.65 -4.66 26.72
CA TYR A 301 15.75 -3.76 26.35
C TYR A 301 16.59 -4.36 25.21
N ASP A 302 16.96 -5.63 25.31
CA ASP A 302 17.75 -6.31 24.28
C ASP A 302 17.00 -6.37 22.95
N THR A 303 15.71 -6.75 22.96
CA THR A 303 14.87 -6.79 21.76
C THR A 303 14.69 -5.40 21.15
N PHE A 304 14.47 -4.37 21.97
CA PHE A 304 14.36 -3.00 21.51
C PHE A 304 15.65 -2.52 20.85
N ARG A 305 16.81 -2.78 21.48
CA ARG A 305 18.12 -2.42 20.94
C ARG A 305 18.42 -3.12 19.62
N GLU A 306 18.15 -4.42 19.54
CA GLU A 306 18.33 -5.19 18.29
C GLU A 306 17.44 -4.64 17.17
N LEU A 307 16.17 -4.38 17.44
CA LEU A 307 15.25 -3.79 16.47
C LEU A 307 15.73 -2.40 16.02
N ALA A 308 16.12 -1.54 16.94
CA ALA A 308 16.56 -0.18 16.65
C ALA A 308 17.83 -0.17 15.79
N VAL A 309 18.83 -0.98 16.14
CA VAL A 309 20.12 -1.06 15.41
C VAL A 309 19.92 -1.52 13.98
N LEU A 310 19.09 -2.55 13.74
CA LEU A 310 18.84 -3.04 12.37
C LEU A 310 17.84 -2.18 11.60
N ASN A 311 16.93 -1.50 12.28
CA ASN A 311 15.97 -0.61 11.64
C ASN A 311 16.63 0.69 11.17
N LEU A 312 17.60 1.21 11.91
CA LEU A 312 18.22 2.51 11.66
C LEU A 312 18.77 2.65 10.22
N PRO A 313 19.64 1.75 9.71
CA PRO A 313 20.18 1.90 8.35
C PRO A 313 19.10 1.80 7.26
N LEU A 314 18.11 0.92 7.43
CA LEU A 314 17.01 0.78 6.48
C LEU A 314 16.11 2.02 6.46
N THR A 315 15.82 2.57 7.64
CA THR A 315 15.04 3.80 7.78
C THR A 315 15.80 4.99 7.19
N LEU A 316 17.11 5.11 7.49
CA LEU A 316 17.94 6.19 6.98
C LEU A 316 18.00 6.19 5.44
N ASN A 317 18.15 5.04 4.82
CA ASN A 317 18.09 4.91 3.36
C ASN A 317 16.76 5.40 2.77
N ARG A 318 15.63 5.00 3.38
CA ARG A 318 14.30 5.46 2.94
C ARG A 318 14.10 6.95 3.16
N ILE A 319 14.56 7.48 4.29
CA ILE A 319 14.51 8.93 4.58
C ILE A 319 15.29 9.70 3.51
N LEU A 320 16.52 9.27 3.20
CA LEU A 320 17.36 9.92 2.22
C LEU A 320 16.67 9.99 0.84
N LEU A 321 16.12 8.88 0.37
CA LEU A 321 15.40 8.84 -0.89
C LEU A 321 14.16 9.76 -0.87
N ASN A 322 13.37 9.74 0.20
CA ASN A 322 12.18 10.59 0.30
C ASN A 322 12.52 12.08 0.48
N VAL A 323 13.66 12.42 1.10
CA VAL A 323 14.18 13.80 1.13
C VAL A 323 14.51 14.27 -0.29
N LEU A 324 15.22 13.46 -1.07
CA LEU A 324 15.53 13.79 -2.46
C LEU A 324 14.25 14.01 -3.29
N HIS A 325 13.26 13.11 -3.18
CA HIS A 325 11.98 13.29 -3.84
C HIS A 325 11.21 14.53 -3.36
N SER A 326 11.32 14.87 -2.07
CA SER A 326 10.68 16.09 -1.54
C SER A 326 11.34 17.37 -2.07
N ILE A 327 12.66 17.38 -2.21
CA ILE A 327 13.42 18.47 -2.82
C ILE A 327 13.04 18.60 -4.30
N GLU A 328 13.03 17.47 -5.05
CA GLU A 328 12.62 17.44 -6.44
C GLU A 328 11.21 18.03 -6.62
N SER A 329 10.25 17.59 -5.80
CA SER A 329 8.87 18.07 -5.87
C SER A 329 8.74 19.56 -5.58
N ALA A 330 9.52 20.11 -4.66
CA ALA A 330 9.51 21.54 -4.33
C ALA A 330 10.13 22.38 -5.44
N LEU A 331 11.22 21.92 -6.05
CA LEU A 331 11.98 22.69 -7.04
C LEU A 331 11.34 22.67 -8.43
N LEU A 332 10.81 21.52 -8.87
CA LEU A 332 10.40 21.30 -10.26
C LEU A 332 9.29 22.26 -10.73
N PRO A 333 8.20 22.51 -9.97
CA PRO A 333 7.21 23.50 -10.36
C PRO A 333 7.77 24.93 -10.36
N GLY A 334 8.70 25.26 -9.44
CA GLY A 334 9.39 26.54 -9.40
C GLY A 334 10.22 26.78 -10.66
N CYS A 335 11.00 25.79 -11.09
CA CYS A 335 11.76 25.85 -12.34
C CYS A 335 10.86 26.08 -13.56
N LEU A 336 9.71 25.37 -13.65
CA LEU A 336 8.77 25.56 -14.74
C LEU A 336 8.20 26.99 -14.79
N VAL A 337 8.00 27.63 -13.64
CA VAL A 337 7.56 29.02 -13.57
C VAL A 337 8.67 29.97 -14.05
N THR A 338 9.93 29.73 -13.71
CA THR A 338 11.07 30.55 -14.20
C THR A 338 11.25 30.43 -15.71
N PHE A 339 10.84 29.34 -16.34
CA PHE A 339 10.81 29.17 -17.79
C PHE A 339 9.59 29.83 -18.48
N GLY A 340 8.79 30.61 -17.73
CA GLY A 340 7.70 31.43 -18.28
C GLY A 340 6.31 30.78 -18.20
N LEU A 341 6.15 29.60 -17.56
CA LEU A 341 4.82 29.05 -17.33
C LEU A 341 4.11 29.77 -16.17
N SER A 342 2.79 29.94 -16.30
CA SER A 342 1.98 30.34 -15.15
C SER A 342 2.06 29.29 -14.04
N ARG A 343 1.92 29.68 -12.77
CA ARG A 343 1.94 28.74 -11.63
C ARG A 343 0.95 27.58 -11.81
N LYS A 344 -0.24 27.88 -12.29
CA LYS A 344 -1.28 26.91 -12.58
C LYS A 344 -0.86 25.90 -13.65
N ALA A 345 -0.26 26.37 -14.74
CA ALA A 345 0.23 25.50 -15.82
C ALA A 345 1.41 24.64 -15.33
N ALA A 346 2.32 25.19 -14.53
CA ALA A 346 3.44 24.48 -13.95
C ALA A 346 2.98 23.32 -13.04
N LEU A 347 2.02 23.57 -12.16
CA LEU A 347 1.45 22.54 -11.29
C LEU A 347 0.69 21.46 -12.09
N SER A 348 -0.04 21.87 -13.13
CA SER A 348 -0.73 20.93 -14.01
C SER A 348 0.26 20.01 -14.75
N GLN A 349 1.33 20.56 -15.34
CA GLN A 349 2.36 19.76 -16.01
C GLN A 349 3.12 18.88 -15.04
N TYR A 350 3.46 19.38 -13.86
CA TYR A 350 4.06 18.58 -12.79
C TYR A 350 3.18 17.40 -12.39
N GLY A 351 1.87 17.63 -12.20
CA GLY A 351 0.90 16.59 -11.84
C GLY A 351 0.77 15.52 -12.91
N ILE A 352 0.75 15.91 -14.19
CA ILE A 352 0.71 14.96 -15.32
C ILE A 352 2.01 14.15 -15.38
N LEU A 353 3.15 14.80 -15.25
CA LEU A 353 4.45 14.14 -15.28
C LEU A 353 4.58 13.12 -14.16
N THR A 354 4.44 13.55 -12.90
CA THR A 354 4.70 12.69 -11.74
C THR A 354 3.56 11.73 -11.43
N GLY A 355 2.33 12.14 -11.72
CA GLY A 355 1.15 11.36 -11.41
C GLY A 355 0.72 10.38 -12.51
N MET A 356 1.06 10.63 -13.76
CA MET A 356 0.65 9.81 -14.89
C MET A 356 1.82 9.30 -15.73
N ALA A 357 2.68 10.18 -16.26
CA ALA A 357 3.72 9.80 -17.21
C ALA A 357 4.78 8.90 -16.54
N LEU A 358 5.38 9.33 -15.42
CA LEU A 358 6.39 8.53 -14.72
C LEU A 358 5.89 7.15 -14.27
N PRO A 359 4.71 7.00 -13.66
CA PRO A 359 4.19 5.68 -13.31
C PRO A 359 3.98 4.77 -14.52
N MET A 360 3.62 5.33 -15.68
CA MET A 360 3.46 4.58 -16.92
C MET A 360 4.82 4.11 -17.46
N ILE A 361 5.81 5.01 -17.49
CA ILE A 361 7.20 4.69 -17.90
C ILE A 361 7.80 3.62 -16.97
N PHE A 362 7.53 3.69 -15.67
CA PHE A 362 8.02 2.72 -14.69
C PHE A 362 7.15 1.46 -14.54
N PHE A 363 6.03 1.35 -15.28
CA PHE A 363 5.16 0.17 -15.18
C PHE A 363 5.89 -1.15 -15.49
N PRO A 364 6.77 -1.24 -16.51
CA PRO A 364 7.54 -2.46 -16.77
C PRO A 364 8.43 -2.88 -15.59
N SER A 365 8.89 -1.92 -14.80
CA SER A 365 9.70 -2.21 -13.60
C SER A 365 8.92 -3.02 -12.54
N ALA A 366 7.59 -2.99 -12.58
CA ALA A 366 6.76 -3.84 -11.71
C ALA A 366 6.93 -5.32 -12.03
N ILE A 367 7.00 -5.63 -13.32
CA ILE A 367 7.16 -7.01 -13.80
C ILE A 367 8.57 -7.50 -13.51
N THR A 368 9.60 -6.67 -13.79
CA THR A 368 10.98 -7.04 -13.48
C THR A 368 11.21 -7.22 -11.98
N HIS A 369 10.58 -6.40 -11.14
CA HIS A 369 10.62 -6.58 -9.68
C HIS A 369 9.95 -7.88 -9.26
N ALA A 370 8.79 -8.21 -9.82
CA ALA A 370 8.09 -9.46 -9.55
C ALA A 370 8.96 -10.67 -9.90
N VAL A 371 9.60 -10.63 -11.07
CA VAL A 371 10.54 -11.69 -11.51
C VAL A 371 11.73 -11.80 -10.56
N SER A 372 12.31 -10.67 -10.12
CA SER A 372 13.44 -10.66 -9.18
C SER A 372 13.06 -11.29 -7.82
N VAL A 373 11.87 -11.03 -7.31
CA VAL A 373 11.39 -11.62 -6.05
C VAL A 373 11.19 -13.13 -6.19
N MET A 374 10.75 -13.62 -7.36
CA MET A 374 10.58 -15.05 -7.62
C MET A 374 11.90 -15.76 -7.91
N LEU A 375 12.90 -15.05 -8.47
CA LEU A 375 14.21 -15.60 -8.78
C LEU A 375 14.95 -16.04 -7.52
N LEU A 376 14.88 -15.26 -6.46
CA LEU A 376 15.65 -15.47 -5.23
C LEU A 376 15.41 -16.86 -4.60
N PRO A 377 14.16 -17.32 -4.37
CA PRO A 377 13.91 -18.68 -3.87
C PRO A 377 14.30 -19.77 -4.88
N GLY A 378 14.15 -19.50 -6.19
CA GLY A 378 14.53 -20.42 -7.26
C GLY A 378 16.02 -20.73 -7.26
N VAL A 379 16.84 -19.68 -7.24
CA VAL A 379 18.31 -19.79 -7.17
C VAL A 379 18.76 -20.44 -5.86
N ALA A 380 18.17 -20.06 -4.73
CA ALA A 380 18.52 -20.67 -3.44
C ALA A 380 18.24 -22.18 -3.41
N LYS A 381 17.16 -22.62 -4.06
CA LYS A 381 16.85 -24.06 -4.21
C LYS A 381 17.89 -24.77 -5.09
N GLN A 382 18.19 -24.22 -6.27
CA GLN A 382 19.19 -24.78 -7.18
C GLN A 382 20.59 -24.84 -6.54
N GLN A 383 20.93 -23.86 -5.71
CA GLN A 383 22.17 -23.85 -4.94
C GLN A 383 22.18 -24.96 -3.88
N ALA A 384 21.07 -25.23 -3.22
CA ALA A 384 20.94 -26.30 -2.25
C ALA A 384 20.95 -27.70 -2.91
N ASP A 385 20.44 -27.80 -4.14
CA ASP A 385 20.42 -29.04 -4.95
C ASP A 385 21.78 -29.30 -5.65
N GLY A 386 22.77 -28.37 -5.54
CA GLY A 386 24.11 -28.54 -6.07
C GLY A 386 24.19 -28.49 -7.61
N THR A 387 23.34 -27.73 -8.27
CA THR A 387 23.25 -27.63 -9.74
C THR A 387 23.71 -26.22 -10.23
N PRO A 388 25.01 -25.90 -10.25
CA PRO A 388 25.52 -24.55 -10.59
C PRO A 388 25.22 -24.15 -12.05
N GLU A 389 25.20 -25.09 -12.97
CA GLU A 389 24.87 -24.83 -14.38
C GLU A 389 23.43 -24.30 -14.54
N GLN A 390 22.46 -24.90 -13.84
CA GLN A 390 21.08 -24.46 -13.84
C GLN A 390 20.90 -23.06 -13.23
N ILE A 391 21.74 -22.69 -12.26
CA ILE A 391 21.74 -21.34 -11.68
C ILE A 391 22.16 -20.32 -12.74
N SER A 392 23.25 -20.60 -13.46
CA SER A 392 23.75 -19.73 -14.53
C SER A 392 22.70 -19.52 -15.62
N ASP A 393 22.06 -20.58 -16.08
CA ASP A 393 20.99 -20.52 -17.08
C ASP A 393 19.79 -19.73 -16.58
N THR A 394 19.34 -19.99 -15.36
CA THR A 394 18.21 -19.27 -14.76
C THR A 394 18.49 -17.76 -14.67
N ILE A 395 19.67 -17.37 -14.24
CA ILE A 395 20.09 -15.96 -14.18
C ILE A 395 20.14 -15.35 -15.58
N ARG A 396 20.76 -16.05 -16.55
CA ARG A 396 20.89 -15.60 -17.93
C ARG A 396 19.52 -15.37 -18.59
N TYR A 397 18.58 -16.32 -18.47
CA TYR A 397 17.23 -16.18 -18.99
C TYR A 397 16.48 -15.04 -18.33
N THR A 398 16.64 -14.87 -17.01
CA THR A 398 15.98 -13.77 -16.27
C THR A 398 16.50 -12.41 -16.71
N ILE A 399 17.81 -12.25 -16.84
CA ILE A 399 18.41 -10.99 -17.31
C ILE A 399 17.97 -10.71 -18.75
N SER A 400 18.02 -11.71 -19.65
CA SER A 400 17.57 -11.55 -21.03
C SER A 400 16.10 -11.13 -21.11
N PHE A 401 15.24 -11.74 -20.32
CA PHE A 401 13.82 -11.37 -20.22
C PHE A 401 13.63 -9.93 -19.72
N CYS A 402 14.34 -9.52 -18.67
CA CYS A 402 14.26 -8.16 -18.13
C CYS A 402 14.76 -7.11 -19.16
N VAL A 403 15.85 -7.40 -19.87
CA VAL A 403 16.38 -6.52 -20.93
C VAL A 403 15.38 -6.41 -22.07
N LEU A 404 14.82 -7.53 -22.53
CA LEU A 404 13.85 -7.57 -23.63
C LEU A 404 12.57 -6.81 -23.27
N LEU A 405 12.10 -6.96 -22.02
CA LEU A 405 10.95 -6.22 -21.50
C LEU A 405 11.25 -4.73 -21.35
N GLY A 406 12.44 -4.36 -20.90
CA GLY A 406 12.87 -2.97 -20.80
C GLY A 406 13.01 -2.30 -22.17
N THR A 407 13.60 -2.98 -23.13
CA THR A 407 13.72 -2.46 -24.51
C THR A 407 12.36 -2.34 -25.20
N SER A 408 11.46 -3.33 -25.04
CA SER A 408 10.11 -3.26 -25.62
C SER A 408 9.23 -2.15 -25.00
N ALA A 409 9.55 -1.67 -23.83
CA ALA A 409 8.82 -0.59 -23.17
C ALA A 409 9.26 0.81 -23.66
N VAL A 410 10.37 0.91 -24.39
CA VAL A 410 10.85 2.17 -24.97
C VAL A 410 10.18 2.46 -26.32
N PHE A 411 9.70 1.44 -27.02
CA PHE A 411 8.95 1.53 -28.28
C PHE A 411 7.45 1.48 -28.03
#